data_a9fdd9a58db5ecb33eda0cbec241ef53
#
_entry.id   a9fdd9a58db5ecb33eda0cbec241ef53
#
_cell.length_a   1.000
_cell.length_b   1.000
_cell.length_c   1.000
_cell.angle_alpha   90.00
_cell.angle_beta   90.00
_cell.angle_gamma   90.00
#
_symmetry.space_group_name_H-M   'P 1'
#
loop_
_entity.id
_entity.type
_entity.pdbx_description
1 polymer ?
#
loop_
_entity_poly.entity_id
_entity_poly.type
_entity_poly.pdbx_seq_one_letter_code
_entity_poly.pdbx_strand_id
1 'polypeptide(L)'
;LSKLFSSKPLIKIMRLFLLNPETSFESKDVVTRSKVTSAALRTEMKILHDIGFIKKKSFFKEKPTRSKTGKPTKKRVQGWCLDDTFPHLHPLRILLTGSDVLDKKETIKKFQKAGKIKLIVLSGIFLKEENGRIDMLIVGDDIKKKSIDNTLKGVESEVGKELSYSVMNTKEFHYRLGMCDKFVRDILDYPHEILLDRIGM
;
A
#
# COMPACT_ATOMS: atom_id res chain seq x y z
N LEU A 1 13.37 -2.21 11.23
CA LEU A 1 13.32 -0.73 11.18
C LEU A 1 12.55 -0.13 12.37
N SER A 2 11.38 -0.66 12.76
CA SER A 2 10.58 -0.10 13.87
C SER A 2 11.32 -0.05 15.22
N LYS A 3 12.24 -0.98 15.47
CA LYS A 3 13.11 -0.91 16.66
C LYS A 3 14.16 0.20 16.55
N LEU A 4 14.67 0.46 15.36
CA LEU A 4 15.67 1.52 15.12
C LEU A 4 15.08 2.93 15.32
N PHE A 5 13.86 3.13 14.81
CA PHE A 5 13.14 4.41 14.90
C PHE A 5 12.27 4.55 16.15
N SER A 6 12.20 3.52 16.99
CA SER A 6 11.37 3.46 18.20
C SER A 6 9.87 3.70 18.00
N SER A 7 9.41 3.89 16.77
CA SER A 7 8.01 4.18 16.44
C SER A 7 7.58 3.52 15.13
N LYS A 8 6.63 2.58 15.21
CA LYS A 8 5.96 2.02 14.02
C LYS A 8 5.10 3.06 13.30
N PRO A 9 4.31 3.90 13.99
CA PRO A 9 3.56 4.98 13.37
C PRO A 9 4.42 5.92 12.54
N LEU A 10 5.57 6.33 13.05
CA LEU A 10 6.51 7.21 12.35
C LEU A 10 6.92 6.64 10.99
N ILE A 11 7.36 5.38 10.96
CA ILE A 11 7.78 4.70 9.73
C ILE A 11 6.65 4.63 8.70
N LYS A 12 5.44 4.27 9.14
CA LYS A 12 4.27 4.19 8.24
C LYS A 12 3.95 5.55 7.62
N ILE A 13 3.97 6.61 8.44
CA ILE A 13 3.72 7.97 7.97
C ILE A 13 4.83 8.40 7.01
N MET A 14 6.10 8.17 7.33
CA MET A 14 7.22 8.51 6.44
C MET A 14 7.10 7.78 5.10
N ARG A 15 6.80 6.48 5.10
CA ARG A 15 6.58 5.71 3.86
C ARG A 15 5.44 6.27 3.02
N LEU A 16 4.32 6.65 3.67
CA LEU A 16 3.19 7.25 2.98
C LEU A 16 3.61 8.50 2.18
N PHE A 17 4.38 9.39 2.78
CA PHE A 17 4.86 10.59 2.09
C PHE A 17 5.94 10.29 1.05
N LEU A 18 6.89 9.39 1.35
CA LEU A 18 7.98 9.02 0.44
C LEU A 18 7.51 8.35 -0.85
N LEU A 19 6.46 7.52 -0.75
CA LEU A 19 5.91 6.78 -1.90
C LEU A 19 4.80 7.54 -2.63
N ASN A 20 4.39 8.71 -2.12
CA ASN A 20 3.40 9.58 -2.74
C ASN A 20 3.88 11.04 -2.71
N PRO A 21 5.05 11.37 -3.31
CA PRO A 21 5.69 12.68 -3.15
C PRO A 21 4.83 13.83 -3.68
N GLU A 22 4.09 13.61 -4.77
CA GLU A 22 3.24 14.62 -5.40
C GLU A 22 1.89 14.80 -4.69
N THR A 23 1.57 13.92 -3.73
CA THR A 23 0.25 13.89 -3.12
C THR A 23 0.23 14.69 -1.81
N SER A 24 -0.82 15.49 -1.63
CA SER A 24 -1.10 16.18 -0.38
C SER A 24 -2.21 15.47 0.40
N PHE A 25 -2.03 15.30 1.70
CA PHE A 25 -2.93 14.55 2.56
C PHE A 25 -3.50 15.42 3.67
N GLU A 26 -4.82 15.34 3.92
CA GLU A 26 -5.39 15.81 5.17
C GLU A 26 -4.96 14.87 6.33
N SER A 27 -4.91 15.37 7.55
CA SER A 27 -4.58 14.54 8.73
C SER A 27 -5.44 13.28 8.85
N LYS A 28 -6.73 13.36 8.50
CA LYS A 28 -7.63 12.20 8.50
C LYS A 28 -7.27 11.16 7.43
N ASP A 29 -6.75 11.60 6.27
CA ASP A 29 -6.30 10.68 5.22
C ASP A 29 -5.04 9.93 5.67
N VAL A 30 -4.12 10.64 6.33
CA VAL A 30 -2.93 10.02 6.93
C VAL A 30 -3.31 8.96 7.97
N VAL A 31 -4.25 9.28 8.89
CA VAL A 31 -4.77 8.29 9.87
C VAL A 31 -5.30 7.05 9.17
N THR A 32 -6.15 7.24 8.17
CA THR A 32 -6.83 6.14 7.48
C THR A 32 -5.84 5.27 6.69
N ARG A 33 -4.94 5.91 5.92
CA ARG A 33 -3.98 5.20 5.05
C ARG A 33 -2.87 4.51 5.84
N SER A 34 -2.34 5.16 6.88
CA SER A 34 -1.29 4.57 7.72
C SER A 34 -1.82 3.66 8.83
N LYS A 35 -3.15 3.62 9.04
CA LYS A 35 -3.79 2.89 10.15
C LYS A 35 -3.13 3.18 11.50
N VAL A 36 -2.89 4.44 11.78
CA VAL A 36 -2.36 4.94 13.05
C VAL A 36 -3.46 5.60 13.87
N THR A 37 -3.27 5.73 15.19
CA THR A 37 -4.20 6.47 16.03
C THR A 37 -4.04 7.99 15.83
N SER A 38 -5.11 8.75 16.07
CA SER A 38 -5.04 10.23 15.98
C SER A 38 -4.05 10.84 16.97
N ALA A 39 -3.84 10.22 18.13
CA ALA A 39 -2.85 10.65 19.12
C ALA A 39 -1.42 10.46 18.59
N ALA A 40 -1.10 9.25 18.10
CA ALA A 40 0.19 8.96 17.49
C ALA A 40 0.45 9.88 16.27
N LEU A 41 -0.57 10.10 15.41
CA LEU A 41 -0.43 11.02 14.29
C LEU A 41 0.03 12.41 14.74
N ARG A 42 -0.60 13.00 15.76
CA ARG A 42 -0.27 14.36 16.23
C ARG A 42 1.19 14.46 16.65
N THR A 43 1.67 13.47 17.41
CA THR A 43 3.07 13.42 17.88
C THR A 43 4.03 13.30 16.71
N GLU A 44 3.81 12.32 15.83
CA GLU A 44 4.74 12.03 14.73
C GLU A 44 4.74 13.13 13.65
N MET A 45 3.58 13.69 13.32
CA MET A 45 3.49 14.79 12.35
C MET A 45 4.19 16.07 12.85
N LYS A 46 4.15 16.33 14.16
CA LYS A 46 4.90 17.43 14.75
C LYS A 46 6.40 17.23 14.55
N ILE A 47 6.91 16.05 14.90
CA ILE A 47 8.33 15.71 14.73
C ILE A 47 8.74 15.85 13.25
N LEU A 48 7.97 15.28 12.33
CA LEU A 48 8.26 15.31 10.90
C LEU A 48 8.23 16.74 10.32
N HIS A 49 7.35 17.59 10.83
CA HIS A 49 7.30 19.00 10.45
C HIS A 49 8.48 19.79 11.02
N ASP A 50 8.81 19.60 12.29
CA ASP A 50 9.88 20.32 12.98
C ASP A 50 11.27 20.04 12.38
N ILE A 51 11.47 18.79 11.86
CA ILE A 51 12.71 18.43 11.14
C ILE A 51 12.69 18.84 9.66
N GLY A 52 11.58 19.37 9.13
CA GLY A 52 11.45 19.77 7.73
C GLY A 52 11.18 18.63 6.74
N PHE A 53 10.79 17.42 7.21
CA PHE A 53 10.46 16.31 6.31
C PHE A 53 9.14 16.50 5.58
N ILE A 54 8.17 17.14 6.22
CA ILE A 54 6.87 17.52 5.65
C ILE A 54 6.60 19.00 5.81
N LYS A 55 5.83 19.55 4.87
CA LYS A 55 5.37 20.95 4.91
C LYS A 55 3.86 21.06 4.81
N LYS A 56 3.30 22.12 5.38
CA LYS A 56 1.87 22.44 5.25
C LYS A 56 1.57 22.90 3.84
N LYS A 57 0.46 22.42 3.28
CA LYS A 57 0.00 22.80 1.94
C LYS A 57 -1.52 22.90 1.89
N SER A 58 -2.01 23.98 1.28
CA SER A 58 -3.42 24.09 0.92
C SER A 58 -3.66 23.50 -0.46
N PHE A 59 -4.66 22.65 -0.60
CA PHE A 59 -5.02 22.04 -1.87
C PHE A 59 -6.53 21.88 -2.03
N PHE A 60 -6.98 21.63 -3.25
CA PHE A 60 -8.38 21.36 -3.53
C PHE A 60 -8.69 19.87 -3.47
N LYS A 61 -9.70 19.50 -2.71
CA LYS A 61 -10.21 18.13 -2.61
C LYS A 61 -11.63 18.06 -3.15
N GLU A 62 -11.87 17.08 -3.99
CA GLU A 62 -13.21 16.81 -4.50
C GLU A 62 -14.07 16.19 -3.40
N LYS A 63 -15.25 16.77 -3.17
CA LYS A 63 -16.25 16.14 -2.33
C LYS A 63 -17.18 15.30 -3.20
N PRO A 64 -17.44 14.04 -2.83
CA PRO A 64 -18.48 13.28 -3.49
C PRO A 64 -19.83 13.99 -3.28
N THR A 65 -20.51 14.28 -4.38
CA THR A 65 -21.85 14.87 -4.33
C THR A 65 -22.84 13.81 -3.84
N ARG A 66 -23.72 14.19 -2.90
CA ARG A 66 -24.81 13.31 -2.45
C ARG A 66 -25.89 13.09 -3.53
N SER A 67 -25.91 13.89 -4.58
CA SER A 67 -26.86 13.82 -5.69
C SER A 67 -26.26 13.05 -6.87
N LYS A 68 -27.01 12.14 -7.47
CA LYS A 68 -26.61 11.36 -8.65
C LYS A 68 -26.31 12.20 -9.91
N THR A 69 -26.70 13.48 -9.93
CA THR A 69 -26.57 14.40 -11.06
C THR A 69 -25.71 15.64 -10.78
N GLY A 70 -25.16 15.75 -9.55
CA GLY A 70 -24.40 16.93 -9.15
C GLY A 70 -22.93 16.85 -9.55
N LYS A 71 -22.38 17.91 -10.14
CA LYS A 71 -20.94 18.04 -10.40
C LYS A 71 -20.15 18.01 -9.07
N PRO A 72 -19.00 17.31 -9.00
CA PRO A 72 -18.19 17.29 -7.79
C PRO A 72 -17.74 18.71 -7.41
N THR A 73 -18.00 19.11 -6.18
CA THR A 73 -17.56 20.42 -5.69
C THR A 73 -16.16 20.33 -5.11
N LYS A 74 -15.27 21.22 -5.56
CA LYS A 74 -13.92 21.34 -5.03
C LYS A 74 -13.91 22.20 -3.78
N LYS A 75 -13.42 21.66 -2.66
CA LYS A 75 -13.22 22.42 -1.42
C LYS A 75 -11.72 22.60 -1.17
N ARG A 76 -11.31 23.83 -0.85
CA ARG A 76 -9.96 24.10 -0.38
C ARG A 76 -9.79 23.55 1.04
N VAL A 77 -8.79 22.72 1.24
CA VAL A 77 -8.46 22.08 2.53
C VAL A 77 -7.00 22.32 2.88
N GLN A 78 -6.70 22.27 4.17
CA GLN A 78 -5.35 22.30 4.69
C GLN A 78 -4.85 20.86 4.87
N GLY A 79 -3.61 20.63 4.53
CA GLY A 79 -2.99 19.31 4.74
C GLY A 79 -1.47 19.39 4.70
N TRP A 80 -0.86 18.28 4.38
CA TRP A 80 0.57 18.06 4.45
C TRP A 80 1.06 17.43 3.15
N CYS A 81 2.25 17.80 2.72
CA CYS A 81 2.98 17.13 1.64
C CYS A 81 4.43 16.90 2.05
N LEU A 82 5.10 16.02 1.33
CA LEU A 82 6.54 15.82 1.47
C LEU A 82 7.24 17.15 1.18
N ASP A 83 8.32 17.44 1.90
CA ASP A 83 9.23 18.52 1.53
C ASP A 83 10.36 17.95 0.67
N ASP A 84 10.35 18.27 -0.60
CA ASP A 84 11.32 17.86 -1.60
C ASP A 84 12.73 18.44 -1.39
N THR A 85 12.82 19.50 -0.58
CA THR A 85 14.09 20.12 -0.22
C THR A 85 14.77 19.51 1.01
N PHE A 86 14.14 18.50 1.64
CA PHE A 86 14.69 17.83 2.82
C PHE A 86 16.03 17.13 2.50
N PRO A 87 17.14 17.46 3.18
CA PRO A 87 18.49 17.02 2.76
C PRO A 87 18.70 15.51 2.73
N HIS A 88 17.99 14.77 3.59
CA HIS A 88 18.14 13.32 3.75
C HIS A 88 17.04 12.51 3.05
N LEU A 89 16.32 13.11 2.11
CA LEU A 89 15.18 12.49 1.44
C LEU A 89 15.57 11.20 0.72
N HIS A 90 16.64 11.25 -0.09
CA HIS A 90 17.09 10.11 -0.88
C HIS A 90 17.56 8.91 -0.02
N PRO A 91 18.48 9.08 0.95
CA PRO A 91 18.88 7.97 1.82
C PRO A 91 17.72 7.41 2.65
N LEU A 92 16.80 8.24 3.14
CA LEU A 92 15.62 7.75 3.84
C LEU A 92 14.68 6.97 2.94
N ARG A 93 14.51 7.38 1.68
CA ARG A 93 13.73 6.63 0.70
C ARG A 93 14.31 5.23 0.51
N ILE A 94 15.62 5.11 0.25
CA ILE A 94 16.28 3.82 0.08
C ILE A 94 16.09 2.94 1.34
N LEU A 95 16.32 3.51 2.53
CA LEU A 95 16.22 2.79 3.79
C LEU A 95 14.79 2.30 4.10
N LEU A 96 13.80 3.17 3.91
CA LEU A 96 12.43 2.90 4.35
C LEU A 96 11.58 2.17 3.32
N THR A 97 11.91 2.25 2.01
CA THR A 97 11.17 1.60 0.93
C THR A 97 11.94 0.42 0.31
N GLY A 98 12.93 -0.11 1.03
CA GLY A 98 13.67 -1.31 0.62
C GLY A 98 12.82 -2.59 0.63
N SER A 99 13.41 -3.70 0.20
CA SER A 99 12.75 -4.99 -0.01
C SER A 99 12.08 -5.60 1.23
N ASP A 100 12.49 -5.23 2.44
CA ASP A 100 11.96 -5.79 3.71
C ASP A 100 10.83 -4.97 4.33
N VAL A 101 9.91 -4.47 3.51
CA VAL A 101 8.78 -3.67 3.99
C VAL A 101 7.75 -4.53 4.73
N LEU A 102 7.58 -5.79 4.33
CA LEU A 102 6.60 -6.71 4.88
C LEU A 102 7.24 -7.82 5.72
N ASP A 103 6.64 -8.10 6.87
CA ASP A 103 6.85 -9.39 7.53
C ASP A 103 6.08 -10.46 6.76
N LYS A 104 6.82 -11.24 5.95
CA LYS A 104 6.26 -12.28 5.07
C LYS A 104 5.42 -13.29 5.84
N LYS A 105 5.90 -13.76 7.01
CA LYS A 105 5.20 -14.77 7.84
C LYS A 105 3.90 -14.21 8.41
N GLU A 106 3.94 -12.99 8.94
CA GLU A 106 2.76 -12.34 9.50
C GLU A 106 1.73 -12.03 8.39
N THR A 107 2.21 -11.61 7.23
CA THR A 107 1.36 -11.31 6.07
C THR A 107 0.62 -12.56 5.59
N ILE A 108 1.31 -13.69 5.41
CA ILE A 108 0.69 -14.96 5.04
C ILE A 108 -0.41 -15.34 6.05
N LYS A 109 -0.12 -15.27 7.36
CA LYS A 109 -1.09 -15.59 8.42
C LYS A 109 -2.33 -14.70 8.35
N LYS A 110 -2.17 -13.42 8.02
CA LYS A 110 -3.30 -12.48 7.87
C LYS A 110 -4.17 -12.85 6.67
N PHE A 111 -3.55 -13.18 5.53
CA PHE A 111 -4.29 -13.61 4.35
C PHE A 111 -5.02 -14.94 4.56
N GLN A 112 -4.41 -15.91 5.23
CA GLN A 112 -5.03 -17.20 5.54
C GLN A 112 -6.31 -17.09 6.40
N LYS A 113 -6.47 -16.00 7.17
CA LYS A 113 -7.73 -15.73 7.89
C LYS A 113 -8.87 -15.26 6.97
N ALA A 114 -8.55 -14.82 5.76
CA ALA A 114 -9.54 -14.33 4.82
C ALA A 114 -10.19 -15.45 3.97
N GLY A 115 -9.55 -16.62 3.90
CA GLY A 115 -10.04 -17.77 3.12
C GLY A 115 -8.96 -18.83 2.97
N LYS A 116 -9.23 -19.82 2.13
CA LYS A 116 -8.27 -20.88 1.78
C LYS A 116 -7.28 -20.37 0.73
N ILE A 117 -6.36 -19.52 1.15
CA ILE A 117 -5.36 -18.94 0.25
C ILE A 117 -4.32 -20.01 -0.12
N LYS A 118 -4.07 -20.16 -1.41
CA LYS A 118 -3.17 -21.17 -1.98
C LYS A 118 -1.95 -20.58 -2.65
N LEU A 119 -2.07 -19.38 -3.24
CA LEU A 119 -0.96 -18.69 -3.88
C LEU A 119 -0.99 -17.20 -3.54
N ILE A 120 0.16 -16.64 -3.24
CA ILE A 120 0.38 -15.20 -3.14
C ILE A 120 1.67 -14.90 -3.90
N VAL A 121 1.55 -14.07 -4.93
CA VAL A 121 2.68 -13.56 -5.72
C VAL A 121 2.80 -12.06 -5.47
N LEU A 122 4.01 -11.62 -5.21
CA LEU A 122 4.40 -10.21 -5.09
C LEU A 122 5.12 -9.78 -6.36
N SER A 123 4.83 -8.60 -6.85
CA SER A 123 5.48 -7.97 -8.01
C SER A 123 5.46 -6.46 -7.86
N GLY A 124 5.72 -5.71 -8.91
CA GLY A 124 5.61 -4.26 -8.92
C GLY A 124 6.37 -3.56 -7.80
N ILE A 125 5.65 -2.85 -6.94
CA ILE A 125 6.25 -2.04 -5.87
C ILE A 125 7.11 -2.84 -4.88
N PHE A 126 6.83 -4.12 -4.68
CA PHE A 126 7.59 -4.99 -3.77
C PHE A 126 8.97 -5.34 -4.31
N LEU A 127 9.14 -5.32 -5.64
CA LEU A 127 10.38 -5.60 -6.35
C LEU A 127 11.01 -4.34 -6.95
N LYS A 128 10.42 -3.16 -6.70
CA LYS A 128 10.80 -1.87 -7.28
C LYS A 128 10.68 -1.84 -8.82
N GLU A 129 9.77 -2.62 -9.36
CA GLU A 129 9.44 -2.65 -10.77
C GLU A 129 8.29 -1.68 -11.06
N GLU A 130 8.56 -0.59 -11.77
CA GLU A 130 7.54 0.43 -12.08
C GLU A 130 6.54 -0.04 -13.15
N ASN A 131 6.92 -1.01 -13.98
CA ASN A 131 6.12 -1.50 -15.10
C ASN A 131 5.30 -2.76 -14.77
N GLY A 132 5.24 -3.18 -13.51
CA GLY A 132 4.44 -4.32 -13.09
C GLY A 132 2.94 -4.07 -13.33
N ARG A 133 2.23 -5.07 -13.89
CA ARG A 133 0.77 -4.97 -14.11
C ARG A 133 -0.01 -4.83 -12.83
N ILE A 134 0.44 -5.51 -11.82
CA ILE A 134 -0.12 -5.50 -10.46
C ILE A 134 1.01 -5.64 -9.45
N ASP A 135 0.72 -5.27 -8.20
CA ASP A 135 1.67 -5.43 -7.09
C ASP A 135 1.47 -6.78 -6.38
N MET A 136 0.25 -7.32 -6.41
CA MET A 136 -0.05 -8.56 -5.71
C MET A 136 -1.11 -9.40 -6.43
N LEU A 137 -0.81 -10.68 -6.66
CA LEU A 137 -1.78 -11.69 -7.09
C LEU A 137 -2.10 -12.62 -5.92
N ILE A 138 -3.38 -12.84 -5.67
CA ILE A 138 -3.87 -13.70 -4.60
C ILE A 138 -4.81 -14.74 -5.22
N VAL A 139 -4.49 -16.02 -5.02
CA VAL A 139 -5.32 -17.13 -5.47
C VAL A 139 -5.76 -17.96 -4.28
N GLY A 140 -7.04 -18.29 -4.21
CA GLY A 140 -7.58 -19.12 -3.15
C GLY A 140 -9.07 -19.31 -3.26
N ASP A 141 -9.62 -20.17 -2.43
CA ASP A 141 -11.02 -20.52 -2.43
C ASP A 141 -11.70 -20.05 -1.13
N ASP A 142 -13.02 -19.92 -1.16
CA ASP A 142 -13.84 -19.46 -0.03
C ASP A 142 -13.37 -18.10 0.55
N ILE A 143 -12.91 -17.21 -0.32
CA ILE A 143 -12.35 -15.90 0.09
C ILE A 143 -13.50 -14.97 0.50
N LYS A 144 -13.46 -14.51 1.75
CA LYS A 144 -14.38 -13.50 2.27
C LYS A 144 -13.93 -12.10 1.85
N LYS A 145 -14.64 -11.46 0.91
CA LYS A 145 -14.30 -10.16 0.33
C LYS A 145 -13.93 -9.11 1.39
N LYS A 146 -14.77 -8.96 2.41
CA LYS A 146 -14.54 -7.98 3.50
C LYS A 146 -13.25 -8.23 4.27
N SER A 147 -12.88 -9.50 4.45
CA SER A 147 -11.65 -9.89 5.17
C SER A 147 -10.41 -9.64 4.32
N ILE A 148 -10.47 -9.99 3.02
CA ILE A 148 -9.35 -9.74 2.10
C ILE A 148 -9.09 -8.24 1.93
N ASP A 149 -10.13 -7.42 1.75
CA ASP A 149 -10.02 -5.97 1.64
C ASP A 149 -9.38 -5.35 2.90
N ASN A 150 -9.77 -5.82 4.09
CA ASN A 150 -9.18 -5.35 5.34
C ASN A 150 -7.71 -5.75 5.50
N THR A 151 -7.36 -6.94 5.02
CA THR A 151 -5.97 -7.43 5.03
C THR A 151 -5.12 -6.62 4.06
N LEU A 152 -5.59 -6.40 2.85
CA LEU A 152 -4.93 -5.55 1.84
C LEU A 152 -4.69 -4.14 2.35
N LYS A 153 -5.72 -3.48 2.92
CA LYS A 153 -5.55 -2.17 3.58
C LYS A 153 -4.52 -2.19 4.72
N GLY A 154 -4.34 -3.35 5.37
CA GLY A 154 -3.27 -3.56 6.34
C GLY A 154 -1.90 -3.52 5.69
N VAL A 155 -1.73 -4.26 4.59
CA VAL A 155 -0.50 -4.30 3.79
C VAL A 155 -0.19 -2.91 3.22
N GLU A 156 -1.18 -2.24 2.61
CA GLU A 156 -1.04 -0.86 2.11
C GLU A 156 -0.55 0.12 3.18
N SER A 157 -1.04 -0.04 4.42
CA SER A 157 -0.60 0.81 5.53
C SER A 157 0.85 0.55 5.97
N GLU A 158 1.38 -0.65 5.76
CA GLU A 158 2.80 -0.98 6.02
C GLU A 158 3.69 -0.51 4.87
N VAL A 159 3.23 -0.67 3.63
CA VAL A 159 3.93 -0.24 2.42
C VAL A 159 3.94 1.29 2.31
N GLY A 160 2.81 1.96 2.58
CA GLY A 160 2.63 3.40 2.43
C GLY A 160 2.06 3.82 1.06
N LYS A 161 1.61 2.87 0.24
CA LYS A 161 1.00 3.12 -1.08
C LYS A 161 -0.19 2.22 -1.29
N GLU A 162 -1.18 2.67 -2.06
CA GLU A 162 -2.26 1.82 -2.55
C GLU A 162 -1.70 0.76 -3.50
N LEU A 163 -2.17 -0.47 -3.35
CA LEU A 163 -1.70 -1.61 -4.14
C LEU A 163 -2.65 -1.89 -5.30
N SER A 164 -2.06 -2.13 -6.45
CA SER A 164 -2.75 -2.77 -7.57
C SER A 164 -2.73 -4.27 -7.34
N TYR A 165 -3.90 -4.89 -7.20
CA TYR A 165 -3.97 -6.32 -6.90
C TYR A 165 -5.07 -7.05 -7.68
N SER A 166 -4.93 -8.36 -7.80
CA SER A 166 -5.97 -9.24 -8.33
C SER A 166 -6.22 -10.40 -7.38
N VAL A 167 -7.50 -10.76 -7.23
CA VAL A 167 -7.93 -11.90 -6.42
C VAL A 167 -8.76 -12.81 -7.32
N MET A 168 -8.40 -14.09 -7.41
CA MET A 168 -9.13 -15.07 -8.20
C MET A 168 -9.22 -16.41 -7.48
N ASN A 169 -10.19 -17.22 -7.84
CA ASN A 169 -10.29 -18.58 -7.31
C ASN A 169 -9.31 -19.53 -8.01
N THR A 170 -9.07 -20.68 -7.39
CA THR A 170 -8.11 -21.68 -7.90
C THR A 170 -8.49 -22.18 -9.31
N LYS A 171 -9.79 -22.40 -9.58
CA LYS A 171 -10.25 -22.87 -10.90
C LYS A 171 -10.02 -21.83 -11.99
N GLU A 172 -10.31 -20.56 -11.70
CA GLU A 172 -10.07 -19.45 -12.62
C GLU A 172 -8.58 -19.29 -12.93
N PHE A 173 -7.74 -19.38 -11.91
CA PHE A 173 -6.30 -19.29 -12.08
C PHE A 173 -5.75 -20.40 -12.99
N HIS A 174 -6.11 -21.66 -12.73
CA HIS A 174 -5.69 -22.79 -13.59
C HIS A 174 -6.23 -22.68 -15.02
N TYR A 175 -7.49 -22.24 -15.18
CA TYR A 175 -8.06 -22.01 -16.50
C TYR A 175 -7.27 -20.95 -17.28
N ARG A 176 -7.02 -19.79 -16.65
CA ARG A 176 -6.24 -18.70 -17.27
C ARG A 176 -4.81 -19.11 -17.58
N LEU A 177 -4.17 -19.85 -16.67
CA LEU A 177 -2.82 -20.36 -16.87
C LEU A 177 -2.77 -21.34 -18.06
N GLY A 178 -3.73 -22.28 -18.14
CA GLY A 178 -3.81 -23.25 -19.22
C GLY A 178 -4.14 -22.63 -20.59
N MET A 179 -4.87 -21.52 -20.61
CA MET A 179 -5.17 -20.75 -21.82
C MET A 179 -4.07 -19.76 -22.21
N CYS A 180 -2.93 -19.77 -21.50
CA CYS A 180 -1.84 -18.81 -21.71
C CYS A 180 -2.32 -17.36 -21.64
N ASP A 181 -3.27 -17.07 -20.72
CA ASP A 181 -3.82 -15.73 -20.55
C ASP A 181 -2.72 -14.70 -20.30
N LYS A 182 -2.72 -13.63 -21.11
CA LYS A 182 -1.67 -12.62 -21.08
C LYS A 182 -1.51 -11.97 -19.70
N PHE A 183 -2.61 -11.78 -18.96
CA PHE A 183 -2.54 -11.14 -17.64
C PHE A 183 -1.77 -12.01 -16.63
N VAL A 184 -2.07 -13.32 -16.59
CA VAL A 184 -1.39 -14.26 -15.69
C VAL A 184 0.06 -14.46 -16.11
N ARG A 185 0.30 -14.59 -17.43
CA ARG A 185 1.67 -14.71 -17.96
C ARG A 185 2.52 -13.49 -17.66
N ASP A 186 2.02 -12.28 -17.90
CA ASP A 186 2.77 -11.05 -17.61
C ASP A 186 3.18 -10.98 -16.12
N ILE A 187 2.40 -11.54 -15.19
CA ILE A 187 2.75 -11.57 -13.76
C ILE A 187 3.86 -12.59 -13.47
N LEU A 188 3.82 -13.73 -14.17
CA LEU A 188 4.75 -14.85 -13.91
C LEU A 188 6.03 -14.78 -14.76
N ASP A 189 5.98 -14.16 -15.94
CA ASP A 189 7.13 -14.02 -16.83
C ASP A 189 8.05 -12.84 -16.43
N TYR A 190 7.48 -11.81 -15.77
CA TYR A 190 8.24 -10.67 -15.24
C TYR A 190 8.76 -10.95 -13.81
N PRO A 191 9.70 -10.14 -13.30
CA PRO A 191 10.21 -10.29 -11.95
C PRO A 191 9.09 -10.34 -10.92
N HIS A 192 9.03 -11.45 -10.19
CA HIS A 192 8.04 -11.67 -9.12
C HIS A 192 8.66 -12.48 -7.99
N GLU A 193 8.03 -12.44 -6.82
CA GLU A 193 8.37 -13.25 -5.66
C GLU A 193 7.14 -14.05 -5.22
N ILE A 194 7.28 -15.35 -5.09
CA ILE A 194 6.24 -16.21 -4.56
C ILE A 194 6.32 -16.19 -3.02
N LEU A 195 5.34 -15.57 -2.39
CA LEU A 195 5.23 -15.49 -0.94
C LEU A 195 4.60 -16.75 -0.32
N LEU A 196 3.64 -17.33 -1.02
CA LEU A 196 2.98 -18.58 -0.65
C LEU A 196 2.69 -19.37 -1.92
N ASP A 197 3.08 -20.63 -1.98
CA ASP A 197 2.68 -21.59 -3.01
C ASP A 197 2.18 -22.88 -2.37
N ARG A 198 0.92 -23.23 -2.66
CA ARG A 198 0.27 -24.49 -2.35
C ARG A 198 -0.42 -25.08 -3.58
N ILE A 199 -0.14 -24.52 -4.76
CA ILE A 199 -0.67 -24.98 -6.04
C ILE A 199 0.36 -25.89 -6.72
N GLY A 200 1.67 -25.65 -6.44
CA GLY A 200 2.79 -26.41 -7.01
C GLY A 200 3.17 -25.86 -8.38
N MET A 201 3.46 -24.57 -8.46
CA MET A 201 3.99 -23.92 -9.67
C MET A 201 5.49 -24.10 -9.78
#